data_58bc40e09913251aa40fabd3b7a26800
#
_entry.id   58bc40e09913251aa40fabd3b7a26800
#
_cell.length_a   1.000
_cell.length_b   1.000
_cell.length_c   1.000
_cell.angle_alpha   90.00
_cell.angle_beta   90.00
_cell.angle_gamma   90.00
#
_symmetry.space_group_name_H-M   'P 1'
#
loop_
_entity.id
_entity.type
_entity.pdbx_description
1 polymer ?
#
loop_
_entity_poly.entity_id
_entity_poly.type
_entity_poly.pdbx_seq_one_letter_code
_entity_poly.pdbx_strand_id
1 'polypeptide(L)'
;MTRAMLGVLVFAACTAQAEVRVTDDYGNPLVLAAPARRIVSLAPHLTELMYAAGAGARLVGASQYSDFPPEAQRLPRVGSEASIDLEALVALGPDLVLAWPNAGSARAVERIAALGLPVFRSEPRELEDIARTLETFGRLAGTEAAASAAAQAFRARTADLARRHATRARVRVFYQVWDRPLVTVSGDHVISKVMRLCGGENVLADLPALAPQVGRESVLRADPEVIIASGANGAHPAWLDAWRAFPALAAVRGGNLYAIRPDLLQRHTPRLLDGADEVCRILEAVRTRRQR
;
A
#
# COMPACT_ATOMS: atom_id res chain seq x y z
N MET A 1 68.55 24.93 24.61
CA MET A 1 67.72 24.61 23.44
C MET A 1 66.63 23.64 23.88
N THR A 2 65.47 24.14 24.25
CA THR A 2 64.33 23.35 24.84
C THR A 2 63.25 23.19 23.72
N ARG A 3 63.08 21.96 23.23
CA ARG A 3 62.03 21.64 22.27
C ARG A 3 60.73 21.39 22.98
N ALA A 4 59.75 22.26 22.81
CA ALA A 4 58.37 22.04 23.26
C ALA A 4 57.66 21.08 22.27
N MET A 5 57.23 19.92 22.77
CA MET A 5 56.43 18.94 22.02
C MET A 5 54.97 19.34 22.17
N LEU A 6 54.35 19.85 21.08
CA LEU A 6 52.94 20.21 21.02
C LEU A 6 52.14 18.93 20.74
N GLY A 7 51.47 18.40 21.75
CA GLY A 7 50.57 17.22 21.62
C GLY A 7 49.24 17.67 21.01
N VAL A 8 48.90 17.18 19.81
CA VAL A 8 47.59 17.35 19.20
C VAL A 8 46.61 16.35 19.80
N LEU A 9 45.69 16.81 20.67
CA LEU A 9 44.55 16.02 21.12
C LEU A 9 43.51 15.94 19.98
N VAL A 10 43.38 14.76 19.36
CA VAL A 10 42.31 14.45 18.43
C VAL A 10 41.06 14.09 19.27
N PHE A 11 40.11 15.01 19.36
CA PHE A 11 38.79 14.73 19.90
C PHE A 11 38.00 13.90 18.87
N ALA A 12 37.86 12.59 19.10
CA ALA A 12 36.91 11.76 18.41
C ALA A 12 35.50 12.17 18.84
N ALA A 13 34.81 12.96 18.03
CA ALA A 13 33.40 13.26 18.23
C ALA A 13 32.60 11.96 18.04
N CYS A 14 32.27 11.29 19.15
CA CYS A 14 31.28 10.21 19.16
C CYS A 14 29.92 10.84 18.84
N THR A 15 29.47 10.78 17.58
CA THR A 15 28.11 11.13 17.21
C THR A 15 27.17 10.10 17.84
N ALA A 16 26.60 10.44 18.99
CA ALA A 16 25.50 9.67 19.55
C ALA A 16 24.36 9.69 18.52
N GLN A 17 24.11 8.55 17.87
CA GLN A 17 22.93 8.41 17.02
C GLN A 17 21.71 8.47 17.92
N ALA A 18 20.75 9.34 17.55
CA ALA A 18 19.53 9.50 18.32
C ALA A 18 18.70 8.23 18.28
N GLU A 19 18.22 7.81 19.44
CA GLU A 19 17.27 6.71 19.59
C GLU A 19 15.99 7.02 18.78
N VAL A 20 15.49 6.03 18.02
CA VAL A 20 14.26 6.15 17.25
C VAL A 20 13.13 5.49 18.01
N ARG A 21 12.10 6.28 18.33
CA ARG A 21 10.88 5.81 18.99
C ARG A 21 9.69 6.03 18.05
N VAL A 22 8.95 4.97 17.77
CA VAL A 22 7.70 5.01 16.97
C VAL A 22 6.68 4.06 17.59
N THR A 23 5.42 4.23 17.18
CA THR A 23 4.35 3.26 17.46
C THR A 23 3.89 2.67 16.13
N ASP A 24 3.74 1.37 16.05
CA ASP A 24 3.23 0.70 14.85
C ASP A 24 1.71 0.89 14.69
N ASP A 25 1.14 0.47 13.55
CA ASP A 25 -0.29 0.65 13.26
C ASP A 25 -1.21 -0.21 14.14
N TYR A 26 -0.64 -1.12 14.95
CA TYR A 26 -1.35 -1.94 15.94
C TYR A 26 -1.19 -1.41 17.38
N GLY A 27 -0.56 -0.23 17.55
CA GLY A 27 -0.36 0.39 18.86
C GLY A 27 0.84 -0.13 19.63
N ASN A 28 1.72 -0.96 19.05
CA ASN A 28 2.89 -1.46 19.73
C ASN A 28 4.04 -0.44 19.65
N PRO A 29 4.68 -0.10 20.79
CA PRO A 29 5.86 0.75 20.78
C PRO A 29 7.06 -0.02 20.19
N LEU A 30 7.82 0.66 19.33
CA LEU A 30 9.07 0.18 18.78
C LEU A 30 10.18 1.17 19.09
N VAL A 31 11.26 0.69 19.66
CA VAL A 31 12.44 1.49 20.03
C VAL A 31 13.66 0.88 19.37
N LEU A 32 14.37 1.69 18.58
CA LEU A 32 15.66 1.32 17.98
C LEU A 32 16.74 2.24 18.56
N ALA A 33 17.89 1.69 18.92
CA ALA A 33 19.03 2.47 19.45
C ALA A 33 19.59 3.47 18.42
N ALA A 34 19.36 3.23 17.14
CA ALA A 34 19.73 4.09 16.02
C ALA A 34 18.82 3.76 14.83
N PRO A 35 18.75 4.62 13.79
CA PRO A 35 18.06 4.29 12.56
C PRO A 35 18.53 2.97 11.95
N ALA A 36 17.58 2.14 11.52
CA ALA A 36 17.84 0.82 10.98
C ALA A 36 18.66 0.89 9.67
N ARG A 37 19.58 -0.05 9.53
CA ARG A 37 20.48 -0.14 8.37
C ARG A 37 20.28 -1.40 7.55
N ARG A 38 19.65 -2.42 8.12
CA ARG A 38 19.42 -3.73 7.51
C ARG A 38 17.97 -4.12 7.69
N ILE A 39 17.15 -3.70 6.74
CA ILE A 39 15.69 -3.81 6.81
C ILE A 39 15.22 -4.94 5.90
N VAL A 40 14.36 -5.83 6.41
CA VAL A 40 13.64 -6.82 5.62
C VAL A 40 12.18 -6.39 5.51
N SER A 41 11.62 -6.40 4.30
CA SER A 41 10.24 -6.07 4.01
C SER A 41 9.44 -7.32 3.64
N LEU A 42 8.36 -7.61 4.38
CA LEU A 42 7.55 -8.82 4.22
C LEU A 42 6.30 -8.62 3.36
N ALA A 43 6.14 -7.44 2.73
CA ALA A 43 5.05 -7.21 1.79
C ALA A 43 5.48 -6.28 0.65
N PRO A 44 4.95 -6.45 -0.60
CA PRO A 44 5.35 -5.63 -1.75
C PRO A 44 5.14 -4.13 -1.53
N HIS A 45 4.01 -3.72 -0.94
CA HIS A 45 3.73 -2.31 -0.68
C HIS A 45 4.69 -1.69 0.34
N LEU A 46 5.15 -2.45 1.35
CA LEU A 46 6.14 -1.97 2.31
C LEU A 46 7.50 -1.74 1.65
N THR A 47 7.87 -2.62 0.70
CA THR A 47 9.07 -2.44 -0.13
C THR A 47 8.97 -1.13 -0.93
N GLU A 48 7.85 -0.89 -1.62
CA GLU A 48 7.63 0.34 -2.38
C GLU A 48 7.68 1.59 -1.50
N LEU A 49 7.05 1.53 -0.31
CA LEU A 49 7.07 2.64 0.66
C LEU A 49 8.49 2.95 1.15
N MET A 50 9.33 1.93 1.38
CA MET A 50 10.73 2.13 1.74
C MET A 50 11.52 2.85 0.65
N TYR A 51 11.33 2.46 -0.61
CA TYR A 51 11.95 3.18 -1.72
C TYR A 51 11.43 4.61 -1.85
N ALA A 52 10.12 4.81 -1.71
CA ALA A 52 9.50 6.14 -1.76
C ALA A 52 9.95 7.04 -0.61
N ALA A 53 10.22 6.48 0.58
CA ALA A 53 10.80 7.18 1.72
C ALA A 53 12.32 7.45 1.59
N GLY A 54 12.94 7.12 0.45
CA GLY A 54 14.38 7.28 0.22
C GLY A 54 15.26 6.26 0.93
N ALA A 55 14.67 5.19 1.46
CA ALA A 55 15.35 4.19 2.29
C ALA A 55 15.60 2.85 1.56
N GLY A 56 15.45 2.80 0.24
CA GLY A 56 15.65 1.58 -0.55
C GLY A 56 17.02 0.92 -0.36
N ALA A 57 18.09 1.70 -0.16
CA ALA A 57 19.45 1.20 0.10
C ALA A 57 19.59 0.51 1.48
N ARG A 58 18.58 0.62 2.37
CA ARG A 58 18.55 -0.07 3.67
C ARG A 58 17.92 -1.46 3.57
N LEU A 59 17.22 -1.75 2.46
CA LEU A 59 16.60 -3.06 2.26
C LEU A 59 17.68 -4.11 1.96
N VAL A 60 17.69 -5.18 2.74
CA VAL A 60 18.57 -6.34 2.55
C VAL A 60 17.81 -7.59 2.13
N GLY A 61 16.47 -7.57 2.19
CA GLY A 61 15.60 -8.65 1.74
C GLY A 61 14.15 -8.18 1.59
N ALA A 62 13.40 -8.88 0.75
CA ALA A 62 12.00 -8.57 0.48
C ALA A 62 11.18 -9.84 0.24
N SER A 63 9.86 -9.75 0.45
CA SER A 63 8.92 -10.81 0.07
C SER A 63 8.86 -11.01 -1.45
N GLN A 64 8.33 -12.16 -1.86
CA GLN A 64 7.95 -12.39 -3.26
C GLN A 64 7.02 -11.27 -3.75
N TYR A 65 7.02 -11.02 -5.05
CA TYR A 65 6.23 -9.97 -5.72
C TYR A 65 6.59 -8.52 -5.32
N SER A 66 7.69 -8.30 -4.58
CA SER A 66 8.29 -6.96 -4.39
C SER A 66 9.06 -6.58 -5.66
N ASP A 67 8.34 -6.13 -6.68
CA ASP A 67 8.80 -5.93 -8.05
C ASP A 67 8.94 -4.46 -8.45
N PHE A 68 8.55 -3.55 -7.57
CA PHE A 68 8.65 -2.12 -7.80
C PHE A 68 9.35 -1.39 -6.63
N PRO A 69 10.22 -0.39 -6.91
CA PRO A 69 10.73 -0.06 -8.25
C PRO A 69 11.60 -1.22 -8.83
N PRO A 70 12.07 -1.14 -10.07
CA PRO A 70 12.84 -2.23 -10.69
C PRO A 70 14.04 -2.71 -9.87
N GLU A 71 14.65 -1.84 -9.08
CA GLU A 71 15.77 -2.15 -8.17
C GLU A 71 15.37 -3.17 -7.09
N ALA A 72 14.11 -3.16 -6.65
CA ALA A 72 13.59 -4.10 -5.67
C ALA A 72 13.63 -5.57 -6.13
N GLN A 73 13.66 -5.80 -7.44
CA GLN A 73 13.73 -7.15 -8.01
C GLN A 73 15.07 -7.85 -7.71
N ARG A 74 16.12 -7.08 -7.40
CA ARG A 74 17.46 -7.60 -7.07
C ARG A 74 17.61 -8.03 -5.62
N LEU A 75 16.65 -7.70 -4.75
CA LEU A 75 16.70 -8.04 -3.35
C LEU A 75 16.55 -9.56 -3.14
N PRO A 76 17.30 -10.18 -2.20
CA PRO A 76 17.06 -11.53 -1.74
C PRO A 76 15.61 -11.75 -1.33
N ARG A 77 15.04 -12.90 -1.66
CA ARG A 77 13.64 -13.24 -1.34
C ARG A 77 13.57 -14.05 -0.06
N VAL A 78 12.70 -13.63 0.85
CA VAL A 78 12.47 -14.28 2.14
C VAL A 78 11.09 -14.97 2.20
N GLY A 79 10.62 -15.47 1.07
CA GLY A 79 9.33 -16.15 0.96
C GLY A 79 8.19 -15.22 0.55
N SER A 80 6.96 -15.69 0.74
CA SER A 80 5.71 -14.98 0.44
C SER A 80 4.94 -14.66 1.73
N GLU A 81 3.87 -13.88 1.62
CA GLU A 81 2.97 -13.60 2.75
C GLU A 81 2.41 -14.90 3.40
N ALA A 82 2.14 -15.93 2.60
CA ALA A 82 1.63 -17.21 3.09
C ALA A 82 2.73 -18.13 3.64
N SER A 83 3.99 -17.93 3.26
CA SER A 83 5.11 -18.79 3.63
C SER A 83 6.40 -17.98 3.70
N ILE A 84 6.69 -17.44 4.89
CA ILE A 84 7.94 -16.71 5.17
C ILE A 84 9.04 -17.72 5.49
N ASP A 85 10.17 -17.59 4.80
CA ASP A 85 11.39 -18.34 5.08
C ASP A 85 12.15 -17.66 6.22
N LEU A 86 11.97 -18.18 7.43
CA LEU A 86 12.59 -17.63 8.63
C LEU A 86 14.12 -17.82 8.65
N GLU A 87 14.64 -18.88 8.05
CA GLU A 87 16.09 -19.15 7.99
C GLU A 87 16.74 -18.12 7.05
N ALA A 88 16.19 -17.93 5.86
CA ALA A 88 16.67 -16.92 4.93
C ALA A 88 16.57 -15.49 5.53
N LEU A 89 15.47 -15.18 6.24
CA LEU A 89 15.29 -13.90 6.90
C LEU A 89 16.37 -13.66 7.97
N VAL A 90 16.59 -14.63 8.88
CA VAL A 90 17.58 -14.53 9.96
C VAL A 90 19.00 -14.45 9.39
N ALA A 91 19.31 -15.22 8.35
CA ALA A 91 20.63 -15.20 7.69
C ALA A 91 20.99 -13.82 7.10
N LEU A 92 19.99 -13.01 6.75
CA LEU A 92 20.20 -11.64 6.32
C LEU A 92 20.58 -10.68 7.44
N GLY A 93 20.48 -11.10 8.72
CA GLY A 93 20.84 -10.29 9.89
C GLY A 93 20.13 -8.93 9.92
N PRO A 94 18.79 -8.87 9.84
CA PRO A 94 18.08 -7.60 9.88
C PRO A 94 18.12 -6.97 11.28
N ASP A 95 18.18 -5.65 11.32
CA ASP A 95 17.98 -4.84 12.54
C ASP A 95 16.54 -4.28 12.63
N LEU A 96 15.75 -4.47 11.57
CA LEU A 96 14.31 -4.17 11.53
C LEU A 96 13.61 -5.05 10.49
N VAL A 97 12.41 -5.52 10.85
CA VAL A 97 11.49 -6.21 9.94
C VAL A 97 10.23 -5.39 9.79
N LEU A 98 9.83 -5.10 8.55
CA LEU A 98 8.56 -4.47 8.23
C LEU A 98 7.57 -5.56 7.85
N ALA A 99 6.43 -5.61 8.51
CA ALA A 99 5.43 -6.64 8.34
C ALA A 99 4.03 -6.06 8.12
N TRP A 100 3.23 -6.75 7.34
CA TRP A 100 1.79 -6.55 7.22
C TRP A 100 1.09 -7.80 7.72
N PRO A 101 0.67 -7.83 9.01
CA PRO A 101 -0.02 -8.98 9.58
C PRO A 101 -1.40 -9.14 8.94
N ASN A 102 -1.58 -10.19 8.17
CA ASN A 102 -2.86 -10.63 7.64
C ASN A 102 -3.13 -12.08 8.09
N ALA A 103 -4.28 -12.64 7.69
CA ALA A 103 -4.66 -14.00 8.09
C ALA A 103 -3.61 -15.08 7.71
N GLY A 104 -2.80 -14.84 6.66
CA GLY A 104 -1.74 -15.77 6.22
C GLY A 104 -0.41 -15.58 6.94
N SER A 105 -0.06 -14.35 7.34
CA SER A 105 1.28 -13.99 7.84
C SER A 105 1.36 -13.77 9.35
N ALA A 106 0.25 -13.54 10.05
CA ALA A 106 0.24 -13.12 11.45
C ALA A 106 1.08 -14.03 12.37
N ARG A 107 0.94 -15.36 12.26
CA ARG A 107 1.72 -16.32 13.06
C ARG A 107 3.22 -16.25 12.77
N ALA A 108 3.62 -16.04 11.54
CA ALA A 108 5.03 -15.91 11.18
C ALA A 108 5.61 -14.61 11.72
N VAL A 109 4.85 -13.50 11.68
CA VAL A 109 5.23 -12.22 12.27
C VAL A 109 5.47 -12.33 13.77
N GLU A 110 4.58 -13.03 14.51
CA GLU A 110 4.78 -13.28 15.95
C GLU A 110 6.02 -14.15 16.23
N ARG A 111 6.30 -15.15 15.40
CA ARG A 111 7.53 -15.95 15.53
C ARG A 111 8.78 -15.11 15.29
N ILE A 112 8.77 -14.19 14.33
CA ILE A 112 9.89 -13.25 14.08
C ILE A 112 10.12 -12.37 15.30
N ALA A 113 9.06 -11.82 15.89
CA ALA A 113 9.16 -11.03 17.11
C ALA A 113 9.69 -11.85 18.30
N ALA A 114 9.27 -13.12 18.44
CA ALA A 114 9.75 -14.04 19.47
C ALA A 114 11.25 -14.39 19.34
N LEU A 115 11.84 -14.24 18.14
CA LEU A 115 13.30 -14.35 17.93
C LEU A 115 14.08 -13.11 18.40
N GLY A 116 13.38 -12.09 18.95
CA GLY A 116 14.00 -10.84 19.42
C GLY A 116 14.28 -9.84 18.31
N LEU A 117 13.80 -10.06 17.09
CA LEU A 117 13.95 -9.11 15.99
C LEU A 117 12.94 -7.97 16.14
N PRO A 118 13.36 -6.70 16.01
CA PRO A 118 12.44 -5.57 15.98
C PRO A 118 11.48 -5.67 14.78
N VAL A 119 10.16 -5.60 15.03
CA VAL A 119 9.13 -5.69 14.00
C VAL A 119 8.25 -4.45 14.04
N PHE A 120 8.13 -3.75 12.90
CA PHE A 120 7.13 -2.72 12.69
C PHE A 120 5.96 -3.31 11.89
N ARG A 121 4.76 -3.30 12.48
CA ARG A 121 3.53 -3.79 11.85
C ARG A 121 2.80 -2.63 11.20
N SER A 122 2.61 -2.69 9.88
CA SER A 122 1.98 -1.62 9.10
C SER A 122 0.69 -2.08 8.46
N GLU A 123 -0.38 -1.29 8.64
CA GLU A 123 -1.70 -1.52 8.04
C GLU A 123 -2.37 -0.17 7.73
N PRO A 124 -1.94 0.56 6.69
CA PRO A 124 -2.58 1.80 6.28
C PRO A 124 -4.05 1.56 5.87
N ARG A 125 -5.00 2.26 6.49
CA ARG A 125 -6.45 2.14 6.22
C ARG A 125 -7.05 3.37 5.57
N GLU A 126 -6.45 4.52 5.77
CA GLU A 126 -6.83 5.79 5.16
C GLU A 126 -5.73 6.28 4.22
N LEU A 127 -6.09 7.19 3.32
CA LEU A 127 -5.08 7.80 2.41
C LEU A 127 -3.99 8.54 3.21
N GLU A 128 -4.37 9.21 4.28
CA GLU A 128 -3.40 9.91 5.15
C GLU A 128 -2.43 8.95 5.84
N ASP A 129 -2.83 7.70 6.09
CA ASP A 129 -1.96 6.70 6.70
C ASP A 129 -0.75 6.39 5.82
N ILE A 130 -0.93 6.42 4.48
CA ILE A 130 0.18 6.24 3.54
C ILE A 130 1.24 7.33 3.72
N ALA A 131 0.81 8.58 3.85
CA ALA A 131 1.73 9.70 4.09
C ALA A 131 2.43 9.57 5.46
N ARG A 132 1.69 9.19 6.51
CA ARG A 132 2.27 8.95 7.86
C ARG A 132 3.25 7.77 7.85
N THR A 133 2.94 6.72 7.11
CA THR A 133 3.85 5.55 6.99
C THR A 133 5.15 5.94 6.29
N LEU A 134 5.11 6.77 5.24
CA LEU A 134 6.32 7.33 4.62
C LEU A 134 7.18 8.07 5.63
N GLU A 135 6.59 9.01 6.41
CA GLU A 135 7.29 9.75 7.45
C GLU A 135 7.86 8.85 8.55
N THR A 136 7.10 7.82 8.94
CA THR A 136 7.55 6.84 9.95
C THR A 136 8.71 6.01 9.43
N PHE A 137 8.66 5.56 8.16
CA PHE A 137 9.76 4.83 7.53
C PHE A 137 11.00 5.68 7.38
N GLY A 138 10.83 7.00 7.09
CA GLY A 138 11.93 7.95 7.10
C GLY A 138 12.64 8.01 8.45
N ARG A 139 11.90 8.10 9.56
CA ARG A 139 12.47 8.09 10.92
C ARG A 139 13.16 6.75 11.23
N LEU A 140 12.52 5.63 10.90
CA LEU A 140 13.07 4.30 11.12
C LEU A 140 14.38 4.06 10.36
N ALA A 141 14.56 4.67 9.19
CA ALA A 141 15.72 4.46 8.31
C ALA A 141 16.70 5.63 8.28
N GLY A 142 16.41 6.76 8.97
CA GLY A 142 17.21 7.98 8.94
C GLY A 142 17.21 8.69 7.59
N THR A 143 16.03 8.75 6.94
CA THR A 143 15.82 9.39 5.63
C THR A 143 14.67 10.40 5.67
N GLU A 144 14.50 11.10 6.79
CA GLU A 144 13.35 11.95 7.12
C GLU A 144 13.07 13.02 6.07
N ALA A 145 14.13 13.63 5.50
CA ALA A 145 13.97 14.69 4.51
C ALA A 145 13.30 14.16 3.21
N ALA A 146 13.76 13.01 2.70
CA ALA A 146 13.18 12.39 1.51
C ALA A 146 11.76 11.88 1.79
N ALA A 147 11.54 11.26 2.94
CA ALA A 147 10.25 10.74 3.38
C ALA A 147 9.21 11.87 3.54
N SER A 148 9.59 12.98 4.17
CA SER A 148 8.72 14.15 4.33
C SER A 148 8.34 14.76 2.98
N ALA A 149 9.28 14.89 2.06
CA ALA A 149 9.01 15.38 0.71
C ALA A 149 8.01 14.46 -0.03
N ALA A 150 8.19 13.14 0.05
CA ALA A 150 7.28 12.17 -0.55
C ALA A 150 5.87 12.21 0.07
N ALA A 151 5.79 12.32 1.41
CA ALA A 151 4.51 12.44 2.13
C ALA A 151 3.77 13.73 1.75
N GLN A 152 4.47 14.86 1.68
CA GLN A 152 3.90 16.15 1.27
C GLN A 152 3.39 16.10 -0.19
N ALA A 153 4.16 15.52 -1.10
CA ALA A 153 3.75 15.34 -2.50
C ALA A 153 2.48 14.47 -2.60
N PHE A 154 2.40 13.38 -1.83
CA PHE A 154 1.22 12.52 -1.75
C PHE A 154 -0.01 13.29 -1.25
N ARG A 155 0.11 14.03 -0.14
CA ARG A 155 -0.97 14.85 0.42
C ARG A 155 -1.45 15.92 -0.57
N ALA A 156 -0.52 16.61 -1.22
CA ALA A 156 -0.84 17.65 -2.20
C ALA A 156 -1.63 17.08 -3.39
N ARG A 157 -1.18 15.93 -3.93
CA ARG A 157 -1.88 15.25 -5.04
C ARG A 157 -3.26 14.73 -4.62
N THR A 158 -3.39 14.16 -3.40
CA THR A 158 -4.68 13.73 -2.85
C THR A 158 -5.65 14.90 -2.73
N ALA A 159 -5.19 16.03 -2.17
CA ALA A 159 -6.01 17.23 -2.04
C ALA A 159 -6.43 17.82 -3.40
N ASP A 160 -5.56 17.76 -4.40
CA ASP A 160 -5.87 18.19 -5.76
C ASP A 160 -6.97 17.34 -6.41
N LEU A 161 -6.86 16.00 -6.31
CA LEU A 161 -7.89 15.07 -6.77
C LEU A 161 -9.23 15.34 -6.06
N ALA A 162 -9.23 15.53 -4.74
CA ALA A 162 -10.42 15.85 -3.97
C ALA A 162 -11.11 17.13 -4.49
N ARG A 163 -10.35 18.20 -4.69
CA ARG A 163 -10.90 19.47 -5.21
C ARG A 163 -11.52 19.33 -6.60
N ARG A 164 -10.82 18.63 -7.51
CA ARG A 164 -11.29 18.44 -8.90
C ARG A 164 -12.60 17.66 -9.01
N HIS A 165 -12.85 16.77 -8.03
CA HIS A 165 -14.00 15.86 -8.07
C HIS A 165 -15.06 16.13 -6.99
N ALA A 166 -14.90 17.14 -6.13
CA ALA A 166 -15.77 17.44 -4.98
C ALA A 166 -17.26 17.62 -5.38
N THR A 167 -17.51 18.28 -6.51
CA THR A 167 -18.86 18.62 -6.98
C THR A 167 -19.39 17.71 -8.08
N ARG A 168 -18.64 16.65 -8.42
CA ARG A 168 -19.05 15.73 -9.49
C ARG A 168 -20.22 14.85 -9.05
N ALA A 169 -21.16 14.61 -9.95
CA ALA A 169 -22.30 13.71 -9.73
C ALA A 169 -21.79 12.31 -9.32
N ARG A 170 -22.42 11.73 -8.31
CA ARG A 170 -22.04 10.41 -7.83
C ARG A 170 -22.27 9.34 -8.90
N VAL A 171 -21.35 8.36 -8.93
CA VAL A 171 -21.42 7.17 -9.79
C VAL A 171 -21.41 5.94 -8.89
N ARG A 172 -22.36 5.04 -9.06
CA ARG A 172 -22.49 3.79 -8.30
C ARG A 172 -21.52 2.76 -8.86
N VAL A 173 -20.55 2.36 -8.03
CA VAL A 173 -19.40 1.54 -8.43
C VAL A 173 -19.45 0.19 -7.71
N PHE A 174 -19.27 -0.89 -8.44
CA PHE A 174 -18.87 -2.18 -7.89
C PHE A 174 -17.40 -2.43 -8.24
N TYR A 175 -16.57 -2.67 -7.22
CA TYR A 175 -15.17 -3.06 -7.41
C TYR A 175 -15.00 -4.56 -7.19
N GLN A 176 -14.50 -5.27 -8.19
CA GLN A 176 -14.30 -6.71 -8.13
C GLN A 176 -12.81 -7.02 -7.99
N VAL A 177 -12.44 -7.56 -6.81
CA VAL A 177 -11.06 -7.98 -6.50
C VAL A 177 -10.73 -9.32 -7.14
N TRP A 178 -11.68 -10.29 -7.04
CA TRP A 178 -11.50 -11.68 -7.52
C TRP A 178 -12.82 -12.27 -8.00
N ASP A 179 -12.77 -13.33 -8.81
CA ASP A 179 -13.97 -13.93 -9.43
C ASP A 179 -14.51 -15.15 -8.65
N ARG A 180 -13.64 -16.06 -8.28
CA ARG A 180 -14.03 -17.31 -7.62
C ARG A 180 -13.14 -17.64 -6.42
N PRO A 181 -13.64 -17.38 -5.20
CA PRO A 181 -14.95 -16.75 -4.88
C PRO A 181 -15.02 -15.29 -5.33
N LEU A 182 -16.24 -14.76 -5.55
CA LEU A 182 -16.43 -13.36 -5.88
C LEU A 182 -16.11 -12.52 -4.64
N VAL A 183 -15.03 -11.75 -4.73
CA VAL A 183 -14.52 -10.88 -3.66
C VAL A 183 -14.63 -9.43 -4.09
N THR A 184 -15.11 -8.58 -3.17
CA THR A 184 -15.18 -7.13 -3.32
C THR A 184 -14.48 -6.43 -2.16
N VAL A 185 -14.68 -5.12 -2.02
CA VAL A 185 -14.20 -4.29 -0.90
C VAL A 185 -15.35 -3.60 -0.20
N SER A 186 -15.28 -3.41 1.11
CA SER A 186 -16.22 -2.61 1.87
C SER A 186 -15.90 -1.11 1.81
N GLY A 187 -16.74 -0.28 2.43
CA GLY A 187 -16.54 1.17 2.54
C GLY A 187 -15.27 1.59 3.29
N ASP A 188 -14.81 0.74 4.21
CA ASP A 188 -13.61 0.99 5.03
C ASP A 188 -12.30 0.68 4.30
N HIS A 189 -12.36 -0.04 3.19
CA HIS A 189 -11.16 -0.35 2.40
C HIS A 189 -10.64 0.89 1.68
N VAL A 190 -9.30 1.05 1.57
CA VAL A 190 -8.66 2.20 0.91
C VAL A 190 -9.10 2.39 -0.55
N ILE A 191 -9.42 1.31 -1.27
CA ILE A 191 -9.97 1.38 -2.63
C ILE A 191 -11.30 2.13 -2.66
N SER A 192 -12.15 1.95 -1.64
CA SER A 192 -13.41 2.69 -1.51
C SER A 192 -13.16 4.17 -1.19
N LYS A 193 -12.08 4.50 -0.46
CA LYS A 193 -11.66 5.89 -0.25
C LYS A 193 -11.20 6.51 -1.58
N VAL A 194 -10.47 5.77 -2.42
CA VAL A 194 -10.09 6.20 -3.78
C VAL A 194 -11.33 6.42 -4.66
N MET A 195 -12.27 5.48 -4.68
CA MET A 195 -13.53 5.68 -5.42
C MET A 195 -14.25 6.94 -4.98
N ARG A 196 -14.37 7.16 -3.66
CA ARG A 196 -15.02 8.34 -3.07
C ARG A 196 -14.30 9.63 -3.47
N LEU A 197 -12.96 9.64 -3.49
CA LEU A 197 -12.14 10.77 -3.94
C LEU A 197 -12.51 11.20 -5.36
N CYS A 198 -12.87 10.26 -6.23
CA CYS A 198 -13.28 10.49 -7.62
C CYS A 198 -14.80 10.73 -7.78
N GLY A 199 -15.56 10.83 -6.68
CA GLY A 199 -17.02 10.96 -6.70
C GLY A 199 -17.73 9.64 -7.03
N GLY A 200 -17.09 8.50 -6.78
CA GLY A 200 -17.72 7.17 -6.80
C GLY A 200 -18.37 6.82 -5.47
N GLU A 201 -19.38 5.98 -5.53
CA GLU A 201 -20.07 5.40 -4.40
C GLU A 201 -19.97 3.87 -4.50
N ASN A 202 -19.32 3.24 -3.51
CA ASN A 202 -19.27 1.78 -3.45
C ASN A 202 -20.64 1.24 -3.10
N VAL A 203 -21.24 0.47 -4.01
CA VAL A 203 -22.61 -0.08 -3.82
C VAL A 203 -22.69 -1.16 -2.73
N LEU A 204 -21.57 -1.65 -2.22
CA LEU A 204 -21.47 -2.64 -1.14
C LEU A 204 -20.62 -2.09 0.03
N ALA A 205 -20.69 -0.78 0.30
CA ALA A 205 -19.91 -0.11 1.32
C ALA A 205 -20.19 -0.63 2.74
N ASP A 206 -21.44 -1.03 3.04
CA ASP A 206 -21.89 -1.38 4.40
C ASP A 206 -21.49 -2.79 4.86
N LEU A 207 -20.73 -3.53 4.06
CA LEU A 207 -20.27 -4.87 4.43
C LEU A 207 -19.20 -4.80 5.52
N PRO A 208 -19.26 -5.68 6.55
CA PRO A 208 -18.45 -5.55 7.77
C PRO A 208 -16.97 -5.94 7.58
N ALA A 209 -16.66 -6.82 6.62
CA ALA A 209 -15.28 -7.24 6.35
C ALA A 209 -14.63 -6.31 5.31
N LEU A 210 -13.32 -6.06 5.42
CA LEU A 210 -12.61 -5.20 4.46
C LEU A 210 -12.68 -5.74 3.02
N ALA A 211 -12.52 -7.05 2.85
CA ALA A 211 -12.59 -7.73 1.55
C ALA A 211 -13.57 -8.92 1.61
N PRO A 212 -14.89 -8.64 1.61
CA PRO A 212 -15.91 -9.67 1.77
C PRO A 212 -16.12 -10.50 0.51
N GLN A 213 -16.47 -11.77 0.70
CA GLN A 213 -17.07 -12.59 -0.34
C GLN A 213 -18.55 -12.28 -0.46
N VAL A 214 -19.04 -12.17 -1.70
CA VAL A 214 -20.44 -11.84 -2.01
C VAL A 214 -21.02 -12.75 -3.07
N GLY A 215 -22.35 -12.88 -3.10
CA GLY A 215 -23.07 -13.51 -4.22
C GLY A 215 -23.28 -12.51 -5.37
N ARG A 216 -23.41 -13.04 -6.60
CA ARG A 216 -23.75 -12.22 -7.78
C ARG A 216 -25.07 -11.49 -7.59
N GLU A 217 -26.01 -12.11 -6.89
CA GLU A 217 -27.34 -11.56 -6.56
C GLU A 217 -27.26 -10.23 -5.80
N SER A 218 -26.28 -10.08 -4.91
CA SER A 218 -26.03 -8.84 -4.18
C SER A 218 -25.62 -7.71 -5.13
N VAL A 219 -24.77 -8.01 -6.11
CA VAL A 219 -24.33 -7.05 -7.13
C VAL A 219 -25.49 -6.69 -8.05
N LEU A 220 -26.29 -7.68 -8.51
CA LEU A 220 -27.47 -7.46 -9.36
C LEU A 220 -28.49 -6.58 -8.66
N ARG A 221 -28.77 -6.83 -7.37
CA ARG A 221 -29.69 -6.01 -6.56
C ARG A 221 -29.17 -4.59 -6.37
N ALA A 222 -27.87 -4.45 -6.19
CA ALA A 222 -27.22 -3.15 -6.04
C ALA A 222 -27.15 -2.37 -7.36
N ASP A 223 -27.33 -2.99 -8.52
CA ASP A 223 -27.35 -2.41 -9.88
C ASP A 223 -26.32 -1.28 -10.08
N PRO A 224 -25.00 -1.57 -9.99
CA PRO A 224 -23.96 -0.56 -10.18
C PRO A 224 -23.96 -0.03 -11.62
N GLU A 225 -23.57 1.24 -11.80
CA GLU A 225 -23.44 1.90 -13.11
C GLU A 225 -22.11 1.60 -13.79
N VAL A 226 -21.14 1.14 -13.00
CA VAL A 226 -19.82 0.71 -13.47
C VAL A 226 -19.32 -0.46 -12.64
N ILE A 227 -18.69 -1.42 -13.31
CA ILE A 227 -17.91 -2.48 -12.68
C ILE A 227 -16.45 -2.24 -13.02
N ILE A 228 -15.63 -2.12 -11.97
CA ILE A 228 -14.18 -2.01 -12.09
C ILE A 228 -13.58 -3.28 -11.50
N ALA A 229 -12.75 -3.97 -12.28
CA ALA A 229 -12.15 -5.24 -11.90
C ALA A 229 -10.63 -5.13 -11.76
N SER A 230 -10.03 -5.92 -10.87
CA SER A 230 -8.59 -6.12 -10.84
C SER A 230 -8.18 -7.01 -12.01
N GLY A 231 -7.50 -6.43 -12.99
CA GLY A 231 -7.01 -7.15 -14.17
C GLY A 231 -5.50 -7.35 -14.11
N ALA A 232 -5.02 -8.59 -14.27
CA ALA A 232 -3.59 -8.85 -14.33
C ALA A 232 -2.93 -8.01 -15.44
N ASN A 233 -1.87 -7.28 -15.10
CA ASN A 233 -1.14 -6.37 -16.00
C ASN A 233 -2.02 -5.31 -16.70
N GLY A 234 -3.18 -4.94 -16.12
CA GLY A 234 -4.14 -4.04 -16.74
C GLY A 234 -4.94 -4.67 -17.89
N ALA A 235 -4.75 -5.94 -18.18
CA ALA A 235 -5.54 -6.66 -19.16
C ALA A 235 -6.97 -6.84 -18.66
N HIS A 236 -7.94 -6.75 -19.60
CA HIS A 236 -9.33 -7.06 -19.33
C HIS A 236 -9.46 -8.56 -18.97
N PRO A 237 -9.79 -8.92 -17.73
CA PRO A 237 -9.88 -10.32 -17.36
C PRO A 237 -11.14 -10.95 -17.95
N ALA A 238 -10.99 -12.16 -18.53
CA ALA A 238 -12.12 -12.86 -19.17
C ALA A 238 -13.36 -13.02 -18.27
N TRP A 239 -13.14 -13.16 -16.94
CA TRP A 239 -14.25 -13.26 -15.99
C TRP A 239 -15.04 -11.95 -15.79
N LEU A 240 -14.52 -10.79 -16.18
CA LEU A 240 -15.27 -9.54 -16.18
C LEU A 240 -16.38 -9.57 -17.27
N ASP A 241 -16.14 -10.25 -18.38
CA ASP A 241 -17.15 -10.42 -19.42
C ASP A 241 -18.32 -11.31 -19.00
N ALA A 242 -18.18 -12.11 -17.93
CA ALA A 242 -19.29 -12.89 -17.38
C ALA A 242 -20.47 -12.02 -16.93
N TRP A 243 -20.25 -10.73 -16.62
CA TRP A 243 -21.33 -9.79 -16.31
C TRP A 243 -22.22 -9.48 -17.52
N ARG A 244 -21.74 -9.64 -18.75
CA ARG A 244 -22.54 -9.44 -19.99
C ARG A 244 -23.73 -10.38 -20.08
N ALA A 245 -23.73 -11.50 -19.32
CA ALA A 245 -24.89 -12.39 -19.20
C ALA A 245 -26.10 -11.72 -18.50
N PHE A 246 -25.91 -10.55 -17.88
CA PHE A 246 -26.95 -9.80 -17.19
C PHE A 246 -27.23 -8.46 -17.89
N PRO A 247 -27.92 -8.45 -19.05
CA PRO A 247 -28.10 -7.26 -19.87
C PRO A 247 -28.95 -6.17 -19.18
N ALA A 248 -29.72 -6.52 -18.16
CA ALA A 248 -30.49 -5.58 -17.37
C ALA A 248 -29.65 -4.76 -16.40
N LEU A 249 -28.39 -5.15 -16.12
CA LEU A 249 -27.49 -4.44 -15.21
C LEU A 249 -27.06 -3.10 -15.83
N ALA A 250 -27.13 -2.02 -15.07
CA ALA A 250 -26.82 -0.66 -15.57
C ALA A 250 -25.39 -0.55 -16.14
N ALA A 251 -24.40 -1.19 -15.48
CA ALA A 251 -23.03 -1.24 -15.97
C ALA A 251 -22.90 -1.92 -17.34
N VAL A 252 -23.70 -2.97 -17.59
CA VAL A 252 -23.68 -3.71 -18.87
C VAL A 252 -24.38 -2.90 -19.97
N ARG A 253 -25.56 -2.35 -19.67
CA ARG A 253 -26.27 -1.49 -20.62
C ARG A 253 -25.45 -0.29 -21.06
N GLY A 254 -24.71 0.31 -20.11
CA GLY A 254 -23.84 1.46 -20.36
C GLY A 254 -22.48 1.11 -20.98
N GLY A 255 -22.15 -0.18 -21.15
CA GLY A 255 -20.83 -0.60 -21.61
C GLY A 255 -19.70 -0.21 -20.63
N ASN A 256 -20.00 -0.17 -19.32
CA ASN A 256 -19.13 0.32 -18.28
C ASN A 256 -18.46 -0.83 -17.48
N LEU A 257 -17.76 -1.70 -18.20
CA LEU A 257 -16.94 -2.76 -17.62
C LEU A 257 -15.47 -2.43 -17.85
N TYR A 258 -14.72 -2.18 -16.78
CA TYR A 258 -13.33 -1.73 -16.84
C TYR A 258 -12.42 -2.61 -15.99
N ALA A 259 -11.16 -2.71 -16.40
CA ALA A 259 -10.11 -3.35 -15.61
C ALA A 259 -9.04 -2.33 -15.24
N ILE A 260 -8.52 -2.43 -14.02
CA ILE A 260 -7.38 -1.65 -13.52
C ILE A 260 -6.31 -2.62 -13.02
N ARG A 261 -5.05 -2.24 -13.17
CA ARG A 261 -3.92 -3.00 -12.64
C ARG A 261 -4.02 -3.11 -11.12
N PRO A 262 -3.93 -4.33 -10.54
CA PRO A 262 -4.05 -4.53 -9.09
C PRO A 262 -2.96 -3.83 -8.30
N ASP A 263 -1.74 -3.74 -8.81
CA ASP A 263 -0.61 -3.07 -8.15
C ASP A 263 -0.81 -1.56 -7.96
N LEU A 264 -1.73 -0.94 -8.70
CA LEU A 264 -2.07 0.48 -8.54
C LEU A 264 -3.14 0.75 -7.48
N LEU A 265 -4.03 -0.22 -7.19
CA LEU A 265 -5.12 -0.03 -6.22
C LEU A 265 -5.01 -0.92 -4.98
N GLN A 266 -4.35 -2.08 -5.08
CA GLN A 266 -4.23 -3.03 -3.97
C GLN A 266 -2.94 -2.86 -3.16
N ARG A 267 -1.99 -2.03 -3.63
CA ARG A 267 -0.80 -1.65 -2.89
C ARG A 267 -0.96 -0.25 -2.31
N HIS A 268 -0.92 -0.14 -0.99
CA HIS A 268 -1.07 1.13 -0.27
C HIS A 268 0.24 1.93 -0.31
N THR A 269 0.55 2.50 -1.47
CA THR A 269 1.79 3.22 -1.79
C THR A 269 1.46 4.54 -2.48
N PRO A 270 2.41 5.45 -2.72
CA PRO A 270 2.16 6.66 -3.50
C PRO A 270 1.57 6.40 -4.90
N ARG A 271 1.84 5.23 -5.51
CA ARG A 271 1.27 4.82 -6.80
C ARG A 271 -0.25 4.56 -6.74
N LEU A 272 -0.83 4.45 -5.54
CA LEU A 272 -2.28 4.41 -5.38
C LEU A 272 -2.97 5.62 -6.04
N LEU A 273 -2.30 6.77 -6.09
CA LEU A 273 -2.85 7.95 -6.77
C LEU A 273 -2.79 7.86 -8.31
N ASP A 274 -1.93 7.02 -8.88
CA ASP A 274 -1.97 6.71 -10.32
C ASP A 274 -3.23 5.87 -10.61
N GLY A 275 -3.54 4.90 -9.74
CA GLY A 275 -4.79 4.16 -9.78
C GLY A 275 -6.01 5.08 -9.56
N ALA A 276 -5.91 6.06 -8.67
CA ALA A 276 -6.97 7.05 -8.44
C ALA A 276 -7.25 7.89 -9.69
N ASP A 277 -6.22 8.37 -10.39
CA ASP A 277 -6.41 9.10 -11.66
C ASP A 277 -7.14 8.22 -12.70
N GLU A 278 -6.82 6.93 -12.75
CA GLU A 278 -7.51 5.99 -13.66
C GLU A 278 -8.98 5.77 -13.26
N VAL A 279 -9.27 5.58 -11.97
CA VAL A 279 -10.65 5.53 -11.44
C VAL A 279 -11.41 6.81 -11.77
N CYS A 280 -10.83 7.98 -11.52
CA CYS A 280 -11.44 9.27 -11.80
C CYS A 280 -11.78 9.40 -13.29
N ARG A 281 -10.87 9.01 -14.19
CA ARG A 281 -11.08 9.02 -15.63
C ARG A 281 -12.23 8.09 -16.07
N ILE A 282 -12.30 6.88 -15.48
CA ILE A 282 -13.39 5.94 -15.72
C ILE A 282 -14.73 6.56 -15.30
N LEU A 283 -14.81 7.14 -14.11
CA LEU A 283 -16.05 7.73 -13.61
C LEU A 283 -16.48 8.96 -14.43
N GLU A 284 -15.56 9.76 -14.96
CA GLU A 284 -15.90 10.84 -15.91
C GLU A 284 -16.46 10.30 -17.22
N ALA A 285 -15.92 9.20 -17.75
CA ALA A 285 -16.46 8.56 -18.94
C ALA A 285 -17.89 8.04 -18.71
N VAL A 286 -18.19 7.49 -17.53
CA VAL A 286 -19.56 7.06 -17.14
C VAL A 286 -20.50 8.26 -17.10
N ARG A 287 -20.10 9.37 -16.47
CA ARG A 287 -20.90 10.60 -16.37
C ARG A 287 -21.24 11.17 -17.76
N THR A 288 -20.25 11.19 -18.65
CA THR A 288 -20.44 11.69 -20.02
C THR A 288 -21.42 10.82 -20.81
N ARG A 289 -21.43 9.50 -20.61
CA ARG A 289 -22.38 8.60 -21.27
C ARG A 289 -23.81 8.74 -20.76
N ARG A 290 -24.02 9.12 -19.48
CA ARG A 290 -25.37 9.41 -18.94
C ARG A 290 -26.05 10.60 -19.61
N GLN A 291 -25.26 11.52 -20.17
CA GLN A 291 -25.78 12.76 -20.77
C GLN A 291 -26.13 12.60 -22.24
N ARG A 292 -25.82 11.47 -22.84
CA ARG A 292 -26.15 11.10 -24.23
C ARG A 292 -27.38 10.22 -24.31
#